data_6fd43916910208d9ea7f6c59fb8ac9d8
#
_entry.id   6fd43916910208d9ea7f6c59fb8ac9d8
#
_cell.length_a   1.000
_cell.length_b   1.000
_cell.length_c   1.000
_cell.angle_alpha   90.00
_cell.angle_beta   90.00
_cell.angle_gamma   90.00
#
_symmetry.space_group_name_H-M   'P 1'
#
loop_
_entity.id
_entity.type
_entity.pdbx_description
1 polymer ?
#
loop_
_entity_poly.entity_id
_entity_poly.type
_entity_poly.pdbx_seq_one_letter_code
_entity_poly.pdbx_strand_id
1 'polypeptide(L)'
;SRGLGDVYKRQLLNYGYAILRAVVARGLVTSGLLPTLGIHHHNRYNAYCLADDIMEPYRPYVDRLVYDVFREEELDCVELTKELKARLLTIPTLETVISGKRSPLMVAVGQTTASLYKCFSGELRKISYPEM
;
A
#
# COMPACT_ATOMS: atom_id res chain seq x y z
N SER A 1 5.77 -4.18 28.52
CA SER A 1 4.73 -3.21 28.86
C SER A 1 3.92 -2.82 27.63
N ARG A 2 2.72 -2.33 27.83
CA ARG A 2 1.82 -1.92 26.76
C ARG A 2 2.44 -0.84 25.87
N GLY A 3 3.10 0.17 26.48
CA GLY A 3 3.68 1.28 25.73
C GLY A 3 4.76 0.84 24.77
N LEU A 4 5.57 -0.13 25.17
CA LEU A 4 6.65 -0.62 24.34
C LEU A 4 6.10 -1.45 23.16
N GLY A 5 5.11 -2.31 23.43
CA GLY A 5 4.44 -3.05 22.37
C GLY A 5 3.79 -2.15 21.33
N ASP A 6 3.16 -1.06 21.76
CA ASP A 6 2.53 -0.09 20.86
C ASP A 6 3.56 0.61 19.99
N VAL A 7 4.75 0.94 20.54
CA VAL A 7 5.84 1.55 19.77
C VAL A 7 6.29 0.61 18.65
N TYR A 8 6.51 -0.66 18.96
CA TYR A 8 6.97 -1.63 17.96
C TYR A 8 5.91 -1.89 16.90
N LYS A 9 4.64 -1.98 17.31
CA LYS A 9 3.54 -2.13 16.37
C LYS A 9 3.48 -0.97 15.40
N ARG A 10 3.69 0.26 15.89
CA ARG A 10 3.72 1.45 15.05
C ARG A 10 4.88 1.41 14.07
N GLN A 11 6.06 0.94 14.50
CA GLN A 11 7.20 0.78 13.60
C GLN A 11 6.90 -0.22 12.48
N LEU A 12 6.25 -1.32 12.81
CA LEU A 12 5.84 -2.31 11.80
C LEU A 12 4.83 -1.71 10.81
N LEU A 13 3.85 -0.96 11.31
CA LEU A 13 2.86 -0.29 10.46
C LEU A 13 3.53 0.73 9.54
N ASN A 14 4.44 1.55 10.08
CA ASN A 14 5.14 2.55 9.28
C ASN A 14 5.96 1.89 8.17
N TYR A 15 6.65 0.80 8.49
CA TYR A 15 7.42 0.05 7.51
C TYR A 15 6.49 -0.55 6.42
N GLY A 16 5.39 -1.14 6.86
CA GLY A 16 4.41 -1.71 5.93
C GLY A 16 3.78 -0.67 5.01
N TYR A 17 3.43 0.50 5.56
CA TYR A 17 2.87 1.59 4.76
C TYR A 17 3.88 2.16 3.78
N ALA A 18 5.17 2.19 4.15
CA ALA A 18 6.20 2.62 3.22
C ALA A 18 6.30 1.68 2.00
N ILE A 19 6.20 0.38 2.24
CA ILE A 19 6.17 -0.61 1.16
C ILE A 19 4.92 -0.42 0.30
N LEU A 20 3.76 -0.25 0.92
CA LEU A 20 2.51 -0.03 0.19
C LEU A 20 2.60 1.24 -0.66
N ARG A 21 3.14 2.32 -0.10
CA ARG A 21 3.31 3.57 -0.84
C ARG A 21 4.19 3.38 -2.07
N ALA A 22 5.26 2.60 -1.94
CA ALA A 22 6.14 2.30 -3.07
C ALA A 22 5.39 1.53 -4.16
N VAL A 23 4.55 0.55 -3.78
CA VAL A 23 3.73 -0.20 -4.73
C VAL A 23 2.76 0.73 -5.46
N VAL A 24 2.10 1.61 -4.72
CA VAL A 24 1.13 2.56 -5.29
C VAL A 24 1.84 3.55 -6.23
N ALA A 25 2.98 4.10 -5.80
CA ALA A 25 3.75 5.02 -6.63
C ALA A 25 4.15 4.38 -7.95
N ARG A 26 4.59 3.13 -7.89
CA ARG A 26 4.94 2.38 -9.10
C ARG A 26 3.73 2.17 -10.01
N GLY A 27 2.58 1.87 -9.44
CA GLY A 27 1.34 1.73 -10.21
C GLY A 27 0.94 3.02 -10.90
N LEU A 28 1.09 4.15 -10.21
CA LEU A 28 0.79 5.46 -10.77
C LEU A 28 1.72 5.80 -11.93
N VAL A 29 3.02 5.55 -11.77
CA VAL A 29 3.99 5.78 -12.84
C VAL A 29 3.70 4.88 -14.04
N THR A 30 3.45 3.60 -13.81
CA THR A 30 3.16 2.63 -14.86
C THR A 30 1.89 2.99 -15.62
N SER A 31 0.90 3.56 -14.94
CA SER A 31 -0.36 4.00 -15.55
C SER A 31 -0.26 5.37 -16.23
N GLY A 32 0.90 6.03 -16.17
CA GLY A 32 1.11 7.33 -16.80
C GLY A 32 0.55 8.50 -15.99
N LEU A 33 0.20 8.29 -14.73
CA LEU A 33 -0.41 9.33 -13.88
C LEU A 33 0.61 10.22 -13.18
N LEU A 34 1.83 9.72 -12.99
CA LEU A 34 2.91 10.50 -12.40
C LEU A 34 4.06 10.59 -13.39
N PRO A 35 4.48 11.80 -13.77
CA PRO A 35 5.74 11.94 -14.49
C PRO A 35 6.89 11.55 -13.57
N THR A 36 8.06 11.30 -14.13
CA THR A 36 9.25 10.91 -13.39
C THR A 36 9.49 11.89 -12.23
N LEU A 37 9.67 11.36 -11.02
CA LEU A 37 9.88 12.18 -9.84
C LEU A 37 11.04 13.16 -10.05
N GLY A 38 10.81 14.45 -9.75
CA GLY A 38 11.84 15.47 -9.79
C GLY A 38 11.76 16.44 -10.96
N ILE A 39 10.88 16.21 -11.92
CA ILE A 39 10.79 17.08 -13.12
C ILE A 39 10.01 18.36 -12.83
N HIS A 40 8.97 18.30 -11.99
CA HIS A 40 8.11 19.44 -11.68
C HIS A 40 7.84 19.57 -10.18
N HIS A 41 8.31 20.62 -9.55
CA HIS A 41 8.17 20.82 -8.10
C HIS A 41 6.71 20.95 -7.65
N HIS A 42 5.87 21.65 -8.38
CA HIS A 42 4.47 21.83 -8.02
C HIS A 42 3.65 20.56 -8.19
N ASN A 43 4.04 19.66 -9.10
CA ASN A 43 3.37 18.37 -9.28
C ASN A 43 3.74 17.39 -8.21
N ARG A 44 4.86 17.59 -7.51
CA ARG A 44 5.32 16.71 -6.44
C ARG A 44 4.31 16.60 -5.31
N TYR A 45 3.75 17.74 -4.87
CA TYR A 45 2.74 17.76 -3.81
C TYR A 45 1.50 16.99 -4.23
N ASN A 46 0.99 17.24 -5.43
CA ASN A 46 -0.19 16.55 -5.97
C ASN A 46 0.06 15.05 -6.13
N ALA A 47 1.28 14.67 -6.51
CA ALA A 47 1.66 13.27 -6.65
C ALA A 47 1.59 12.53 -5.32
N TYR A 48 2.08 13.12 -4.23
CA TYR A 48 2.01 12.51 -2.91
C TYR A 48 0.57 12.40 -2.41
N CYS A 49 -0.23 13.43 -2.60
CA CYS A 49 -1.65 13.39 -2.22
C CYS A 49 -2.39 12.29 -2.97
N LEU A 50 -2.13 12.15 -4.26
CA LEU A 50 -2.76 11.11 -5.09
C LEU A 50 -2.34 9.72 -4.61
N ALA A 51 -1.06 9.52 -4.32
CA ALA A 51 -0.56 8.25 -3.83
C ALA A 51 -1.23 7.89 -2.49
N ASP A 52 -1.35 8.85 -1.58
CA ASP A 52 -1.99 8.63 -0.29
C ASP A 52 -3.47 8.27 -0.46
N ASP A 53 -4.17 8.92 -1.37
CA ASP A 53 -5.58 8.62 -1.63
C ASP A 53 -5.75 7.20 -2.17
N ILE A 54 -4.87 6.77 -3.07
CA ILE A 54 -4.93 5.41 -3.63
C ILE A 54 -4.54 4.35 -2.59
N MET A 55 -3.66 4.71 -1.64
CA MET A 55 -3.27 3.81 -0.56
C MET A 55 -4.43 3.47 0.38
N GLU A 56 -5.33 4.43 0.64
CA GLU A 56 -6.34 4.28 1.68
C GLU A 56 -7.12 2.97 1.60
N PRO A 57 -7.67 2.56 0.44
CA PRO A 57 -8.43 1.31 0.38
C PRO A 57 -7.56 0.06 0.56
N TYR A 58 -6.24 0.17 0.46
CA TYR A 58 -5.32 -0.94 0.63
C TYR A 58 -4.72 -1.03 2.03
N ARG A 59 -4.82 0.02 2.84
CA ARG A 59 -4.27 0.02 4.20
C ARG A 59 -4.79 -1.14 5.07
N PRO A 60 -6.07 -1.53 5.00
CA PRO A 60 -6.55 -2.64 5.82
C PRO A 60 -5.80 -3.95 5.60
N TYR A 61 -5.30 -4.20 4.40
CA TYR A 61 -4.50 -5.41 4.12
C TYR A 61 -3.17 -5.38 4.88
N VAL A 62 -2.52 -4.22 4.92
CA VAL A 62 -1.27 -4.03 5.68
C VAL A 62 -1.55 -4.13 7.17
N ASP A 63 -2.62 -3.49 7.65
CA ASP A 63 -3.00 -3.53 9.06
C ASP A 63 -3.21 -4.97 9.52
N ARG A 64 -3.89 -5.78 8.71
CA ARG A 64 -4.16 -7.17 9.01
C ARG A 64 -2.87 -7.99 9.07
N LEU A 65 -1.97 -7.79 8.11
CA LEU A 65 -0.69 -8.49 8.12
C LEU A 65 0.11 -8.13 9.36
N VAL A 66 0.20 -6.85 9.70
CA VAL A 66 0.94 -6.39 10.89
C VAL A 66 0.30 -6.96 12.15
N TYR A 67 -1.02 -6.95 12.23
CA TYR A 67 -1.73 -7.53 13.36
C TYR A 67 -1.41 -9.00 13.52
N ASP A 68 -1.45 -9.77 12.42
CA ASP A 68 -1.17 -11.20 12.43
C ASP A 68 0.28 -11.47 12.83
N VAL A 69 1.23 -10.72 12.27
CA VAL A 69 2.65 -10.85 12.62
C VAL A 69 2.87 -10.54 14.09
N PHE A 70 2.29 -9.46 14.58
CA PHE A 70 2.45 -9.02 15.96
C PHE A 70 1.89 -10.08 16.93
N ARG A 71 0.75 -10.66 16.59
CA ARG A 71 0.08 -11.65 17.41
C ARG A 71 0.80 -13.01 17.38
N GLU A 72 1.23 -13.47 16.20
CA GLU A 72 1.90 -14.77 16.03
C GLU A 72 3.24 -14.82 16.74
N GLU A 73 4.00 -13.74 16.70
CA GLU A 73 5.32 -13.67 17.27
C GLU A 73 5.31 -13.43 18.79
N GLU A 74 4.13 -13.20 19.38
CA GLU A 74 3.98 -12.88 20.80
C GLU A 74 4.94 -11.78 21.22
N LEU A 75 4.97 -10.71 20.43
CA LEU A 75 5.99 -9.69 20.55
C LEU A 75 5.76 -8.78 21.76
N ASP A 76 6.43 -9.08 22.85
CA ASP A 76 6.44 -8.17 24.01
C ASP A 76 7.44 -7.03 23.78
N CYS A 77 8.54 -7.33 23.12
CA CYS A 77 9.64 -6.40 22.95
C CYS A 77 10.41 -6.77 21.69
N VAL A 78 10.04 -6.24 20.54
CA VAL A 78 10.73 -6.65 19.32
C VAL A 78 11.18 -5.48 18.51
N GLU A 79 12.47 -5.48 18.22
CA GLU A 79 13.04 -4.62 17.20
C GLU A 79 12.55 -5.10 15.84
N LEU A 80 12.60 -4.20 14.86
CA LEU A 80 12.28 -4.55 13.48
C LEU A 80 13.40 -5.43 12.93
N THR A 81 13.29 -6.72 13.20
CA THR A 81 14.30 -7.70 12.82
C THR A 81 14.26 -7.98 11.32
N LYS A 82 15.31 -8.65 10.84
CA LYS A 82 15.40 -9.07 9.45
C LYS A 82 14.23 -9.98 9.06
N GLU A 83 13.83 -10.88 9.96
CA GLU A 83 12.72 -11.80 9.74
C GLU A 83 11.40 -11.07 9.63
N LEU A 84 11.17 -10.07 10.49
CA LEU A 84 9.95 -9.26 10.44
C LEU A 84 9.91 -8.41 9.18
N LYS A 85 11.03 -7.81 8.79
CA LYS A 85 11.10 -7.07 7.53
C LYS A 85 10.79 -7.98 6.35
N ALA A 86 11.32 -9.20 6.34
CA ALA A 86 11.05 -10.16 5.28
C ALA A 86 9.55 -10.46 5.18
N ARG A 87 8.86 -10.61 6.32
CA ARG A 87 7.41 -10.82 6.31
C ARG A 87 6.66 -9.62 5.74
N LEU A 88 7.08 -8.41 6.07
CA LEU A 88 6.44 -7.21 5.53
C LEU A 88 6.73 -7.01 4.05
N LEU A 89 7.88 -7.50 3.57
CA LEU A 89 8.20 -7.44 2.14
C LEU A 89 7.30 -8.34 1.28
N THR A 90 6.45 -9.17 1.89
CA THR A 90 5.44 -9.94 1.16
C THR A 90 4.22 -9.10 0.78
N ILE A 91 4.13 -7.85 1.24
CA ILE A 91 2.96 -7.00 0.99
C ILE A 91 2.57 -6.95 -0.50
N PRO A 92 3.48 -6.79 -1.46
CA PRO A 92 3.07 -6.76 -2.87
C PRO A 92 2.35 -8.03 -3.34
N THR A 93 2.57 -9.15 -2.67
CA THR A 93 1.98 -10.44 -3.05
C THR A 93 0.79 -10.84 -2.17
N LEU A 94 0.37 -9.99 -1.23
CA LEU A 94 -0.79 -10.28 -0.41
C LEU A 94 -2.03 -10.50 -1.28
N GLU A 95 -2.81 -11.50 -0.91
CA GLU A 95 -4.04 -11.78 -1.63
C GLU A 95 -5.08 -10.70 -1.38
N THR A 96 -5.59 -10.14 -2.45
CA THR A 96 -6.67 -9.14 -2.42
C THR A 96 -7.80 -9.62 -3.32
N VAL A 97 -8.95 -8.98 -3.21
CA VAL A 97 -10.06 -9.20 -4.14
C VAL A 97 -10.38 -7.89 -4.80
N ILE A 98 -10.36 -7.87 -6.13
CA ILE A 98 -10.71 -6.70 -6.91
C ILE A 98 -11.49 -7.15 -8.14
N SER A 99 -12.60 -6.46 -8.43
CA SER A 99 -13.49 -6.81 -9.55
C SER A 99 -13.92 -8.29 -9.49
N GLY A 100 -14.16 -8.80 -8.28
CA GLY A 100 -14.61 -10.18 -8.06
C GLY A 100 -13.55 -11.25 -8.22
N LYS A 101 -12.28 -10.87 -8.39
CA LYS A 101 -11.18 -11.81 -8.59
C LYS A 101 -10.11 -11.66 -7.53
N ARG A 102 -9.53 -12.79 -7.13
CA ARG A 102 -8.36 -12.80 -6.25
C ARG A 102 -7.14 -12.36 -7.03
N SER A 103 -6.38 -11.43 -6.49
CA SER A 103 -5.20 -10.88 -7.15
C SER A 103 -4.15 -10.52 -6.11
N PRO A 104 -2.86 -10.66 -6.47
CA PRO A 104 -1.81 -10.09 -5.62
C PRO A 104 -2.01 -8.59 -5.47
N LEU A 105 -1.67 -8.05 -4.29
CA LEU A 105 -1.91 -6.64 -4.00
C LEU A 105 -1.31 -5.72 -5.06
N MET A 106 -0.10 -5.99 -5.52
CA MET A 106 0.54 -5.16 -6.54
C MET A 106 -0.22 -5.17 -7.88
N VAL A 107 -0.86 -6.29 -8.21
CA VAL A 107 -1.69 -6.39 -9.43
C VAL A 107 -2.98 -5.61 -9.23
N ALA A 108 -3.61 -5.76 -8.07
CA ALA A 108 -4.82 -5.00 -7.74
C ALA A 108 -4.58 -3.50 -7.76
N VAL A 109 -3.47 -3.05 -7.17
CA VAL A 109 -3.08 -1.64 -7.22
C VAL A 109 -2.93 -1.17 -8.66
N GLY A 110 -2.31 -1.98 -9.52
CA GLY A 110 -2.19 -1.66 -10.95
C GLY A 110 -3.55 -1.50 -11.63
N GLN A 111 -4.52 -2.34 -11.26
CA GLN A 111 -5.89 -2.20 -11.78
C GLN A 111 -6.56 -0.92 -11.30
N THR A 112 -6.35 -0.56 -10.02
CA THR A 112 -6.88 0.68 -9.47
C THR A 112 -6.31 1.89 -10.21
N THR A 113 -4.98 1.96 -10.37
CA THR A 113 -4.34 3.09 -11.03
C THR A 113 -4.68 3.16 -12.52
N ALA A 114 -4.80 2.03 -13.19
CA ALA A 114 -5.23 1.99 -14.59
C ALA A 114 -6.67 2.51 -14.73
N SER A 115 -7.56 2.12 -13.82
CA SER A 115 -8.94 2.60 -13.84
C SER A 115 -9.01 4.10 -13.56
N LEU A 116 -8.15 4.61 -12.68
CA LEU A 116 -8.06 6.05 -12.42
C LEU A 116 -7.66 6.82 -13.68
N TYR A 117 -6.65 6.32 -14.40
CA TYR A 117 -6.27 6.91 -15.68
C TYR A 117 -7.47 6.96 -16.65
N LYS A 118 -8.21 5.85 -16.75
CA LYS A 118 -9.38 5.79 -17.63
C LYS A 118 -10.49 6.73 -17.19
N CYS A 119 -10.65 6.98 -15.90
CA CYS A 119 -11.58 8.00 -15.42
C CYS A 119 -11.15 9.40 -15.85
N PHE A 120 -9.87 9.72 -15.76
CA PHE A 120 -9.36 11.01 -16.21
C PHE A 120 -9.50 11.19 -17.72
N SER A 121 -9.37 10.13 -18.50
CA SER A 121 -9.53 10.19 -19.96
C SER A 121 -10.99 10.10 -20.41
N GLY A 122 -11.93 9.93 -19.49
CA GLY A 122 -13.35 9.86 -19.80
C GLY A 122 -13.86 8.50 -20.24
N GLU A 123 -13.01 7.47 -20.23
CA GLU A 123 -13.40 6.12 -20.64
C GLU A 123 -14.22 5.40 -19.59
N LEU A 124 -13.98 5.68 -18.30
CA LEU A 124 -14.71 5.07 -17.20
C LEU A 124 -15.26 6.15 -16.27
N ARG A 125 -16.31 5.79 -15.54
CA ARG A 125 -16.93 6.68 -14.55
C ARG A 125 -16.55 6.33 -13.11
N LYS A 126 -16.02 5.13 -12.88
CA LYS A 126 -15.70 4.66 -11.55
C LYS A 126 -14.31 4.08 -11.49
N ILE A 127 -13.63 4.34 -10.38
CA ILE A 127 -12.33 3.76 -10.07
C ILE A 127 -12.57 2.36 -9.50
N SER A 128 -11.73 1.39 -9.88
CA SER A 128 -11.79 0.05 -9.33
C SER A 128 -11.00 0.01 -8.01
N TYR A 129 -11.69 -0.33 -6.93
CA TYR A 129 -11.09 -0.45 -5.61
C TYR A 129 -11.10 -1.91 -5.14
N PRO A 130 -10.18 -2.28 -4.23
CA PRO A 130 -10.20 -3.62 -3.68
C PRO A 130 -11.39 -3.80 -2.74
N GLU A 131 -11.83 -5.04 -2.62
CA GLU A 131 -12.90 -5.43 -1.71
C GLU A 131 -12.30 -5.91 -0.40
N MET A 132 -12.99 -5.60 0.69
CA MET A 132 -12.60 -6.10 2.01
C MET A 132 -13.70 -6.96 2.60
#